data_06ed07e7775b680f2213cebc67971b1a
#
_entry.id   06ed07e7775b680f2213cebc67971b1a
#
_cell.length_a   1.000
_cell.length_b   1.000
_cell.length_c   1.000
_cell.angle_alpha   90.00
_cell.angle_beta   90.00
_cell.angle_gamma   90.00
#
_symmetry.space_group_name_H-M   'P 1'
#
loop_
_entity.id
_entity.type
_entity.pdbx_description
1 polymer ?
#
loop_
_entity_poly.entity_id
_entity_poly.type
_entity_poly.pdbx_seq_one_letter_code
_entity_poly.pdbx_strand_id
1 'polypeptide(L)'
;VMLSAEQPEKTALTVDQPRKETLYLYKNTWGYVRMEIEVQGDFLEVEKKVVTSEDFIGSVYGVEYIIHQEKIGNGRHYGRITVRQGKQELRFELEVTNSEKHVTSRKNTERDRQITAIARGYLDLAVHKRDYRTWYQDTWEAIEQFEKAGGDMAWVTLGKAWLYESHEETGKARETLSYVKEHQELLDTAEKK
;
A
#
# COMPACT_ATOMS: atom_id res chain seq x y z
N VAL A 1 3.92 24.37 -34.97
CA VAL A 1 2.74 23.80 -34.30
C VAL A 1 3.01 23.80 -32.81
N MET A 2 2.06 24.27 -32.00
CA MET A 2 2.11 24.15 -30.54
C MET A 2 1.09 23.11 -30.08
N LEU A 3 1.49 22.33 -29.09
CA LEU A 3 0.62 21.38 -28.41
C LEU A 3 0.09 22.00 -27.11
N SER A 4 -1.13 21.66 -26.76
CA SER A 4 -1.74 21.92 -25.44
C SER A 4 -2.45 20.68 -24.95
N ALA A 5 -2.76 20.62 -23.67
CA ALA A 5 -3.54 19.56 -23.06
C ALA A 5 -4.65 20.13 -22.19
N GLU A 6 -5.71 19.38 -22.06
CA GLU A 6 -6.86 19.75 -21.22
C GLU A 6 -6.65 19.31 -19.76
N GLN A 7 -5.90 18.22 -19.57
CA GLN A 7 -5.65 17.68 -18.25
C GLN A 7 -4.68 18.55 -17.44
N PRO A 8 -4.84 18.58 -16.10
CA PRO A 8 -3.92 19.29 -15.23
C PRO A 8 -2.53 18.63 -15.25
N GLU A 9 -1.49 19.44 -15.01
CA GLU A 9 -0.11 18.96 -14.92
C GLU A 9 0.11 17.91 -13.81
N LYS A 10 -0.76 17.90 -12.79
CA LYS A 10 -0.73 16.95 -11.67
C LYS A 10 -2.09 16.29 -11.49
N THR A 11 -2.09 14.99 -11.45
CA THR A 11 -3.28 14.16 -11.25
C THR A 11 -3.03 13.11 -10.17
N ALA A 12 -3.96 13.01 -9.21
CA ALA A 12 -3.93 11.98 -8.17
C ALA A 12 -5.00 10.93 -8.47
N LEU A 13 -4.60 9.65 -8.50
CA LEU A 13 -5.46 8.52 -8.81
C LEU A 13 -5.34 7.43 -7.73
N THR A 14 -6.47 6.81 -7.42
CA THR A 14 -6.51 5.59 -6.60
C THR A 14 -6.95 4.45 -7.50
N VAL A 15 -6.17 3.36 -7.49
CA VAL A 15 -6.43 2.18 -8.33
C VAL A 15 -6.54 0.91 -7.49
N ASP A 16 -7.48 0.05 -7.85
CA ASP A 16 -7.74 -1.27 -7.27
C ASP A 16 -7.50 -2.41 -8.28
N GLN A 17 -7.39 -2.05 -9.54
CA GLN A 17 -7.15 -2.95 -10.66
C GLN A 17 -6.35 -2.21 -11.75
N PRO A 18 -5.79 -2.91 -12.74
CA PRO A 18 -5.16 -2.27 -13.90
C PRO A 18 -6.14 -1.32 -14.56
N ARG A 19 -5.70 -0.09 -14.79
CA ARG A 19 -6.57 0.98 -15.28
C ARG A 19 -5.99 1.63 -16.52
N LYS A 20 -6.82 1.71 -17.57
CA LYS A 20 -6.51 2.43 -18.80
C LYS A 20 -7.08 3.83 -18.72
N GLU A 21 -6.25 4.82 -19.04
CA GLU A 21 -6.61 6.25 -19.07
C GLU A 21 -6.15 6.88 -20.36
N THR A 22 -6.70 8.04 -20.68
CA THR A 22 -6.37 8.79 -21.90
C THR A 22 -6.04 10.23 -21.56
N LEU A 23 -4.89 10.71 -22.05
CA LEU A 23 -4.44 12.09 -21.97
C LEU A 23 -4.67 12.76 -23.34
N TYR A 24 -5.54 13.75 -23.42
CA TYR A 24 -5.85 14.42 -24.68
C TYR A 24 -4.89 15.56 -24.96
N LEU A 25 -4.28 15.50 -26.13
CA LEU A 25 -3.39 16.52 -26.69
C LEU A 25 -4.05 17.21 -27.88
N TYR A 26 -3.90 18.52 -27.95
CA TYR A 26 -4.47 19.37 -28.99
C TYR A 26 -3.37 20.08 -29.73
N LYS A 27 -3.43 20.10 -31.07
CA LYS A 27 -2.57 20.94 -31.91
C LYS A 27 -3.30 22.17 -32.36
N ASN A 28 -2.64 23.32 -32.35
CA ASN A 28 -3.23 24.61 -32.69
C ASN A 28 -3.28 24.94 -34.20
N THR A 29 -2.61 24.17 -35.02
CA THR A 29 -2.52 24.40 -36.48
C THR A 29 -2.46 23.10 -37.25
N TRP A 30 -2.63 23.14 -38.56
CA TRP A 30 -2.56 22.01 -39.51
C TRP A 30 -1.12 21.56 -39.87
N GLY A 31 -0.09 22.14 -39.28
CA GLY A 31 1.28 21.78 -39.55
C GLY A 31 1.63 20.33 -39.17
N TYR A 32 2.72 19.83 -39.75
CA TYR A 32 3.25 18.51 -39.40
C TYR A 32 3.71 18.48 -37.93
N VAL A 33 3.30 17.44 -37.25
CA VAL A 33 3.68 17.15 -35.87
C VAL A 33 4.40 15.80 -35.85
N ARG A 34 5.54 15.74 -35.15
CA ARG A 34 6.14 14.53 -34.66
C ARG A 34 6.48 14.76 -33.19
N MET A 35 5.90 13.96 -32.34
CA MET A 35 6.15 14.02 -30.91
C MET A 35 6.62 12.69 -30.36
N GLU A 36 7.42 12.75 -29.31
CA GLU A 36 7.93 11.60 -28.58
C GLU A 36 7.32 11.61 -27.18
N ILE A 37 6.88 10.43 -26.72
CA ILE A 37 6.23 10.23 -25.44
C ILE A 37 7.13 9.32 -24.61
N GLU A 38 7.58 9.87 -23.47
CA GLU A 38 8.36 9.14 -22.47
C GLU A 38 7.54 8.96 -21.20
N VAL A 39 7.70 7.80 -20.57
CA VAL A 39 7.10 7.49 -19.27
C VAL A 39 8.20 7.22 -18.25
N GLN A 40 8.01 7.74 -17.07
CA GLN A 40 8.80 7.46 -15.87
C GLN A 40 7.88 6.86 -14.81
N GLY A 41 8.31 5.73 -14.25
CA GLY A 41 7.54 4.89 -13.33
C GLY A 41 7.26 3.54 -13.98
N ASP A 42 7.72 2.47 -13.34
CA ASP A 42 7.60 1.08 -13.80
C ASP A 42 6.15 0.56 -13.86
N PHE A 43 5.25 1.25 -13.15
CA PHE A 43 3.81 0.98 -13.15
C PHE A 43 3.05 1.66 -14.30
N LEU A 44 3.72 2.51 -15.11
CA LEU A 44 3.12 3.21 -16.24
C LEU A 44 3.59 2.63 -17.57
N GLU A 45 2.65 2.46 -18.49
CA GLU A 45 2.92 2.03 -19.86
C GLU A 45 2.12 2.87 -20.84
N VAL A 46 2.71 3.27 -21.97
CA VAL A 46 2.02 3.94 -23.07
C VAL A 46 2.01 3.03 -24.29
N GLU A 47 0.90 3.02 -25.01
CA GLU A 47 0.74 2.19 -26.21
C GLU A 47 1.67 2.63 -27.32
N LYS A 48 1.82 3.94 -27.55
CA LYS A 48 2.62 4.48 -28.63
C LYS A 48 3.59 5.56 -28.14
N LYS A 49 4.88 5.36 -28.40
CA LYS A 49 5.96 6.26 -27.96
C LYS A 49 6.30 7.35 -28.96
N VAL A 50 5.98 7.17 -30.23
CA VAL A 50 6.19 8.18 -31.30
C VAL A 50 4.87 8.39 -32.01
N VAL A 51 4.43 9.63 -32.09
CA VAL A 51 3.14 10.04 -32.67
C VAL A 51 3.39 11.10 -33.71
N THR A 52 2.69 11.00 -34.83
CA THR A 52 2.79 11.91 -35.98
C THR A 52 1.44 12.58 -36.29
N SER A 53 1.44 13.51 -37.21
CA SER A 53 0.20 14.18 -37.65
C SER A 53 -0.87 13.22 -38.16
N GLU A 54 -0.48 12.03 -38.63
CA GLU A 54 -1.39 11.01 -39.18
C GLU A 54 -2.22 10.33 -38.09
N ASP A 55 -1.72 10.36 -36.86
CA ASP A 55 -2.39 9.75 -35.71
C ASP A 55 -3.48 10.67 -35.10
N PHE A 56 -3.47 11.95 -35.49
CA PHE A 56 -4.44 12.92 -35.00
C PHE A 56 -5.79 12.79 -35.72
N ILE A 57 -6.85 12.78 -34.95
CA ILE A 57 -8.21 12.94 -35.49
C ILE A 57 -8.54 14.43 -35.45
N GLY A 58 -8.41 15.09 -36.61
CA GLY A 58 -8.50 16.55 -36.66
C GLY A 58 -7.36 17.24 -35.93
N SER A 59 -7.67 17.94 -34.85
CA SER A 59 -6.68 18.61 -33.99
C SER A 59 -6.36 17.87 -32.71
N VAL A 60 -6.93 16.68 -32.46
CA VAL A 60 -6.87 15.95 -31.18
C VAL A 60 -6.18 14.63 -31.34
N TYR A 61 -5.35 14.29 -30.35
CA TYR A 61 -4.77 12.95 -30.18
C TYR A 61 -4.92 12.51 -28.72
N GLY A 62 -5.40 11.28 -28.51
CA GLY A 62 -5.48 10.66 -27.18
C GLY A 62 -4.26 9.78 -26.92
N VAL A 63 -3.43 10.19 -25.97
CA VAL A 63 -2.35 9.34 -25.46
C VAL A 63 -2.96 8.33 -24.50
N GLU A 64 -3.11 7.09 -24.95
CA GLU A 64 -3.57 6.00 -24.10
C GLU A 64 -2.42 5.48 -23.24
N TYR A 65 -2.65 5.39 -21.94
CA TYR A 65 -1.69 4.83 -20.99
C TYR A 65 -2.37 3.90 -20.01
N ILE A 66 -1.60 2.91 -19.55
CA ILE A 66 -2.05 1.89 -18.61
C ILE A 66 -1.30 2.07 -17.30
N ILE A 67 -2.06 2.01 -16.21
CA ILE A 67 -1.54 1.95 -14.85
C ILE A 67 -1.63 0.50 -14.40
N HIS A 68 -0.48 -0.13 -14.22
CA HIS A 68 -0.33 -1.50 -13.76
C HIS A 68 -0.41 -1.55 -12.23
N GLN A 69 -1.60 -1.82 -11.70
CA GLN A 69 -1.86 -1.87 -10.25
C GLN A 69 -0.96 -2.89 -9.53
N GLU A 70 -0.66 -4.02 -10.17
CA GLU A 70 0.20 -5.07 -9.61
C GLU A 70 1.63 -4.62 -9.32
N LYS A 71 2.11 -3.58 -10.03
CA LYS A 71 3.45 -2.99 -9.83
C LYS A 71 3.47 -1.89 -8.76
N ILE A 72 2.29 -1.49 -8.26
CA ILE A 72 2.17 -0.44 -7.25
C ILE A 72 2.21 -1.08 -5.86
N GLY A 73 3.23 -0.73 -5.08
CA GLY A 73 3.40 -1.16 -3.68
C GLY A 73 2.47 -0.43 -2.71
N ASN A 74 2.83 -0.48 -1.43
CA ASN A 74 2.16 0.31 -0.39
C ASN A 74 2.56 1.78 -0.51
N GLY A 75 1.62 2.69 -0.20
CA GLY A 75 1.86 4.13 -0.17
C GLY A 75 1.58 4.82 -1.50
N ARG A 76 2.20 5.99 -1.67
CA ARG A 76 2.05 6.83 -2.86
C ARG A 76 3.19 6.56 -3.82
N HIS A 77 2.85 6.37 -5.08
CA HIS A 77 3.80 6.18 -6.16
C HIS A 77 3.68 7.35 -7.13
N TYR A 78 4.82 7.80 -7.62
CA TYR A 78 4.89 8.94 -8.52
C TYR A 78 5.39 8.48 -9.88
N GLY A 79 4.66 8.91 -10.91
CA GLY A 79 5.01 8.68 -12.30
C GLY A 79 4.91 9.96 -13.10
N ARG A 80 5.47 9.95 -14.29
CA ARG A 80 5.44 11.09 -15.19
C ARG A 80 5.29 10.63 -16.62
N ILE A 81 4.44 11.33 -17.38
CA ILE A 81 4.35 11.26 -18.84
C ILE A 81 4.92 12.56 -19.38
N THR A 82 5.92 12.45 -20.24
CA THR A 82 6.55 13.61 -20.90
C THR A 82 6.32 13.52 -22.38
N VAL A 83 5.73 14.57 -22.96
CA VAL A 83 5.51 14.69 -24.40
C VAL A 83 6.43 15.77 -24.94
N ARG A 84 7.30 15.39 -25.89
CA ARG A 84 8.24 16.30 -26.53
C ARG A 84 7.92 16.49 -28.00
N GLN A 85 7.84 17.75 -28.44
CA GLN A 85 7.68 18.12 -29.81
C GLN A 85 8.61 19.30 -30.13
N GLY A 86 9.69 19.05 -30.88
CA GLY A 86 10.71 20.06 -31.16
C GLY A 86 11.30 20.64 -29.88
N LYS A 87 11.05 21.94 -29.63
CA LYS A 87 11.49 22.63 -28.40
C LYS A 87 10.44 22.65 -27.31
N GLN A 88 9.23 22.18 -27.59
CA GLN A 88 8.15 22.15 -26.63
C GLN A 88 8.17 20.84 -25.85
N GLU A 89 7.98 20.96 -24.52
CA GLU A 89 7.85 19.83 -23.60
C GLU A 89 6.62 20.05 -22.72
N LEU A 90 5.72 19.06 -22.68
CA LEU A 90 4.59 19.00 -21.76
C LEU A 90 4.84 17.87 -20.77
N ARG A 91 4.63 18.13 -19.48
CA ARG A 91 4.86 17.18 -18.39
C ARG A 91 3.57 16.96 -17.62
N PHE A 92 3.23 15.71 -17.38
CA PHE A 92 2.07 15.30 -16.61
C PHE A 92 2.54 14.39 -15.48
N GLU A 93 2.38 14.86 -14.27
CA GLU A 93 2.75 14.13 -13.05
C GLU A 93 1.55 13.35 -12.53
N LEU A 94 1.76 12.08 -12.24
CA LEU A 94 0.75 11.17 -11.71
C LEU A 94 1.16 10.73 -10.32
N GLU A 95 0.29 10.95 -9.34
CA GLU A 95 0.36 10.36 -8.02
C GLU A 95 -0.64 9.21 -7.96
N VAL A 96 -0.16 7.98 -7.77
CA VAL A 96 -1.01 6.80 -7.78
C VAL A 96 -0.91 6.06 -6.46
N THR A 97 -2.06 5.69 -5.90
CA THR A 97 -2.18 4.91 -4.67
C THR A 97 -2.96 3.64 -4.94
N ASN A 98 -2.47 2.50 -4.47
CA ASN A 98 -3.18 1.24 -4.54
C ASN A 98 -4.14 1.11 -3.35
N SER A 99 -5.46 1.06 -3.59
CA SER A 99 -6.48 1.02 -2.54
C SER A 99 -6.44 -0.28 -1.73
N GLU A 100 -6.20 -1.43 -2.37
CA GLU A 100 -6.12 -2.72 -1.68
C GLU A 100 -4.91 -2.79 -0.74
N LYS A 101 -3.73 -2.38 -1.23
CA LYS A 101 -2.51 -2.38 -0.42
C LYS A 101 -2.52 -1.30 0.67
N HIS A 102 -3.27 -0.23 0.49
CA HIS A 102 -3.44 0.78 1.54
C HIS A 102 -4.21 0.23 2.75
N VAL A 103 -5.25 -0.59 2.52
CA VAL A 103 -5.98 -1.27 3.60
C VAL A 103 -5.08 -2.29 4.30
N THR A 104 -4.32 -3.08 3.54
CA THR A 104 -3.36 -4.06 4.08
C THR A 104 -2.24 -3.37 4.86
N SER A 105 -1.73 -2.25 4.38
CA SER A 105 -0.71 -1.44 5.07
C SER A 105 -1.22 -0.88 6.41
N ARG A 106 -2.46 -0.39 6.47
CA ARG A 106 -3.05 0.06 7.74
C ARG A 106 -3.16 -1.06 8.77
N LYS A 107 -3.62 -2.25 8.35
CA LYS A 107 -3.70 -3.42 9.22
C LYS A 107 -2.32 -3.86 9.71
N ASN A 108 -1.32 -3.88 8.82
CA ASN A 108 0.05 -4.20 9.20
C ASN A 108 0.63 -3.18 10.17
N THR A 109 0.44 -1.89 9.91
CA THR A 109 0.89 -0.81 10.80
C THR A 109 0.23 -0.92 12.20
N GLU A 110 -1.06 -1.27 12.26
CA GLU A 110 -1.74 -1.47 13.54
C GLU A 110 -1.20 -2.70 14.28
N ARG A 111 -0.97 -3.82 13.59
CA ARG A 111 -0.33 -5.00 14.18
C ARG A 111 1.06 -4.69 14.75
N ASP A 112 1.90 -4.02 13.97
CA ASP A 112 3.27 -3.63 14.37
C ASP A 112 3.24 -2.70 15.58
N ARG A 113 2.28 -1.79 15.63
CA ARG A 113 2.04 -0.91 16.78
C ARG A 113 1.71 -1.70 18.03
N GLN A 114 0.83 -2.70 17.96
CA GLN A 114 0.45 -3.51 19.10
C GLN A 114 1.61 -4.40 19.58
N ILE A 115 2.38 -5.01 18.68
CA ILE A 115 3.59 -5.75 19.02
C ILE A 115 4.58 -4.84 19.77
N THR A 116 4.80 -3.64 19.26
CA THR A 116 5.70 -2.67 19.89
C THR A 116 5.19 -2.24 21.27
N ALA A 117 3.88 -2.05 21.44
CA ALA A 117 3.27 -1.71 22.72
C ALA A 117 3.45 -2.82 23.77
N ILE A 118 3.25 -4.09 23.37
CA ILE A 118 3.46 -5.27 24.22
C ILE A 118 4.92 -5.35 24.66
N ALA A 119 5.88 -5.25 23.72
CA ALA A 119 7.31 -5.31 24.02
C ALA A 119 7.75 -4.17 24.96
N ARG A 120 7.30 -2.95 24.69
CA ARG A 120 7.62 -1.77 25.51
C ARG A 120 7.01 -1.89 26.92
N GLY A 121 5.76 -2.34 27.02
CA GLY A 121 5.09 -2.56 28.29
C GLY A 121 5.85 -3.57 29.16
N TYR A 122 6.33 -4.65 28.56
CA TYR A 122 7.15 -5.65 29.28
C TYR A 122 8.48 -5.07 29.77
N LEU A 123 9.17 -4.29 28.93
CA LEU A 123 10.42 -3.61 29.34
C LEU A 123 10.17 -2.62 30.47
N ASP A 124 9.10 -1.84 30.41
CA ASP A 124 8.74 -0.88 31.46
C ASP A 124 8.41 -1.59 32.79
N LEU A 125 7.78 -2.77 32.75
CA LEU A 125 7.57 -3.62 33.93
C LEU A 125 8.91 -4.12 34.48
N ALA A 126 9.77 -4.66 33.62
CA ALA A 126 11.06 -5.23 34.00
C ALA A 126 12.00 -4.22 34.67
N VAL A 127 11.93 -2.94 34.28
CA VAL A 127 12.71 -1.83 34.89
C VAL A 127 11.93 -1.07 36.00
N HIS A 128 10.83 -1.62 36.47
CA HIS A 128 9.96 -1.03 37.53
C HIS A 128 9.42 0.38 37.20
N LYS A 129 9.26 0.72 35.95
CA LYS A 129 8.62 1.96 35.49
C LYS A 129 7.10 1.86 35.41
N ARG A 130 6.57 0.63 35.45
CA ARG A 130 5.16 0.33 35.41
C ARG A 130 4.80 -0.71 36.45
N ASP A 131 3.64 -0.57 37.09
CA ASP A 131 3.13 -1.59 38.00
C ASP A 131 2.53 -2.77 37.24
N TYR A 132 2.49 -3.94 37.88
CA TYR A 132 2.02 -5.19 37.28
C TYR A 132 0.56 -5.11 36.81
N ARG A 133 -0.32 -4.49 37.58
CA ARG A 133 -1.76 -4.43 37.25
C ARG A 133 -2.01 -3.62 35.99
N THR A 134 -1.39 -2.46 35.87
CA THR A 134 -1.48 -1.60 34.70
C THR A 134 -0.86 -2.29 33.48
N TRP A 135 0.33 -2.91 33.67
CA TRP A 135 0.96 -3.68 32.58
C TRP A 135 0.07 -4.81 32.07
N TYR A 136 -0.55 -5.58 32.97
CA TYR A 136 -1.42 -6.69 32.62
C TYR A 136 -2.61 -6.23 31.79
N GLN A 137 -3.31 -5.16 32.23
CA GLN A 137 -4.46 -4.60 31.53
C GLN A 137 -4.08 -4.06 30.15
N ASP A 138 -3.02 -3.27 30.05
CA ASP A 138 -2.57 -2.67 28.80
C ASP A 138 -2.11 -3.76 27.80
N THR A 139 -1.44 -4.80 28.30
CA THR A 139 -0.98 -5.91 27.44
C THR A 139 -2.16 -6.74 26.96
N TRP A 140 -3.16 -6.98 27.79
CA TRP A 140 -4.38 -7.66 27.39
C TRP A 140 -5.09 -6.89 26.26
N GLU A 141 -5.28 -5.59 26.45
CA GLU A 141 -5.89 -4.72 25.45
C GLU A 141 -5.10 -4.73 24.12
N ALA A 142 -3.77 -4.66 24.20
CA ALA A 142 -2.92 -4.71 23.01
C ALA A 142 -3.05 -6.04 22.24
N ILE A 143 -3.16 -7.18 22.93
CA ILE A 143 -3.39 -8.48 22.30
C ILE A 143 -4.77 -8.54 21.64
N GLU A 144 -5.81 -8.02 22.26
CA GLU A 144 -7.14 -7.94 21.64
C GLU A 144 -7.16 -7.04 20.41
N GLN A 145 -6.48 -5.89 20.44
CA GLN A 145 -6.38 -5.01 19.27
C GLN A 145 -5.56 -5.67 18.15
N PHE A 146 -4.51 -6.40 18.49
CA PHE A 146 -3.74 -7.19 17.52
C PHE A 146 -4.61 -8.27 16.86
N GLU A 147 -5.44 -8.97 17.61
CA GLU A 147 -6.41 -9.95 17.11
C GLU A 147 -7.42 -9.30 16.16
N LYS A 148 -8.04 -8.16 16.56
CA LYS A 148 -8.99 -7.40 15.73
C LYS A 148 -8.36 -6.86 14.43
N ALA A 149 -7.08 -6.53 14.47
CA ALA A 149 -6.31 -6.12 13.27
C ALA A 149 -5.97 -7.31 12.34
N GLY A 150 -6.43 -8.52 12.65
CA GLY A 150 -6.14 -9.75 11.91
C GLY A 150 -4.72 -10.24 12.17
N GLY A 151 -4.24 -10.11 13.41
CA GLY A 151 -2.99 -10.69 13.87
C GLY A 151 -3.00 -12.21 13.81
N ASP A 152 -1.82 -12.80 13.83
CA ASP A 152 -1.66 -14.25 13.78
C ASP A 152 -2.28 -14.91 15.03
N MET A 153 -3.17 -15.88 14.81
CA MET A 153 -3.90 -16.54 15.90
C MET A 153 -3.00 -17.34 16.84
N ALA A 154 -1.89 -17.87 16.37
CA ALA A 154 -0.94 -18.56 17.23
C ALA A 154 -0.32 -17.56 18.22
N TRP A 155 0.11 -16.38 17.76
CA TRP A 155 0.63 -15.31 18.62
C TRP A 155 -0.41 -14.77 19.59
N VAL A 156 -1.65 -14.59 19.16
CA VAL A 156 -2.77 -14.18 20.04
C VAL A 156 -2.99 -15.18 21.16
N THR A 157 -3.05 -16.48 20.81
CA THR A 157 -3.33 -17.55 21.76
C THR A 157 -2.17 -17.74 22.74
N LEU A 158 -0.93 -17.73 22.26
CA LEU A 158 0.26 -17.79 23.12
C LEU A 158 0.38 -16.57 24.05
N GLY A 159 0.07 -15.37 23.53
CA GLY A 159 0.06 -14.15 24.34
C GLY A 159 -0.99 -14.17 25.46
N LYS A 160 -2.21 -14.65 25.17
CA LYS A 160 -3.25 -14.85 26.18
C LYS A 160 -2.86 -15.89 27.22
N ALA A 161 -2.28 -17.03 26.79
CA ALA A 161 -1.79 -18.06 27.70
C ALA A 161 -0.69 -17.54 28.64
N TRP A 162 0.25 -16.76 28.09
CA TRP A 162 1.30 -16.13 28.86
C TRP A 162 0.75 -15.14 29.91
N LEU A 163 -0.26 -14.34 29.57
CA LEU A 163 -0.91 -13.45 30.52
C LEU A 163 -1.63 -14.21 31.64
N TYR A 164 -2.38 -15.29 31.29
CA TYR A 164 -3.01 -16.13 32.30
C TYR A 164 -1.98 -16.74 33.27
N GLU A 165 -0.85 -17.24 32.76
CA GLU A 165 0.23 -17.80 33.60
C GLU A 165 0.84 -16.72 34.49
N SER A 166 1.08 -15.52 33.95
CA SER A 166 1.61 -14.39 34.74
C SER A 166 0.67 -13.91 35.85
N HIS A 167 -0.64 -14.19 35.73
CA HIS A 167 -1.67 -13.88 36.74
C HIS A 167 -2.05 -15.07 37.60
N GLU A 168 -1.24 -16.13 37.60
CA GLU A 168 -1.44 -17.37 38.37
C GLU A 168 -2.72 -18.15 38.01
N GLU A 169 -3.34 -17.84 36.87
CA GLU A 169 -4.52 -18.53 36.32
C GLU A 169 -4.08 -19.77 35.49
N THR A 170 -3.29 -20.65 36.09
CA THR A 170 -2.64 -21.82 35.43
C THR A 170 -3.65 -22.75 34.72
N GLY A 171 -4.87 -22.86 35.24
CA GLY A 171 -5.95 -23.63 34.59
C GLY A 171 -6.30 -23.10 33.22
N LYS A 172 -6.56 -21.79 33.11
CA LYS A 172 -6.88 -21.11 31.84
C LYS A 172 -5.69 -21.09 30.88
N ALA A 173 -4.48 -20.88 31.40
CA ALA A 173 -3.26 -20.94 30.60
C ALA A 173 -3.11 -22.32 29.93
N ARG A 174 -3.32 -23.40 30.69
CA ARG A 174 -3.22 -24.76 30.19
C ARG A 174 -4.31 -25.10 29.15
N GLU A 175 -5.54 -24.67 29.38
CA GLU A 175 -6.65 -24.81 28.44
C GLU A 175 -6.34 -24.10 27.11
N THR A 176 -5.86 -22.85 27.20
CA THR A 176 -5.49 -22.04 26.03
C THR A 176 -4.33 -22.70 25.25
N LEU A 177 -3.33 -23.23 25.92
CA LEU A 177 -2.22 -23.97 25.28
C LEU A 177 -2.65 -25.30 24.67
N SER A 178 -3.63 -26.00 25.25
CA SER A 178 -4.19 -27.23 24.68
C SER A 178 -4.86 -26.96 23.33
N TYR A 179 -5.54 -25.82 23.19
CA TYR A 179 -6.11 -25.41 21.91
C TYR A 179 -5.04 -25.26 20.82
N VAL A 180 -3.90 -24.63 21.12
CA VAL A 180 -2.78 -24.51 20.15
C VAL A 180 -2.20 -25.88 19.80
N LYS A 181 -2.10 -26.79 20.77
CA LYS A 181 -1.57 -28.13 20.56
C LYS A 181 -2.48 -29.00 19.67
N GLU A 182 -3.81 -28.80 19.77
CA GLU A 182 -4.79 -29.49 18.93
C GLU A 182 -4.85 -28.92 17.51
N HIS A 183 -4.45 -27.66 17.35
CA HIS A 183 -4.45 -26.92 16.07
C HIS A 183 -3.02 -26.57 15.66
N GLN A 184 -2.16 -27.57 15.51
CA GLN A 184 -0.74 -27.40 15.15
C GLN A 184 -0.55 -26.67 13.81
N GLU A 185 -1.52 -26.73 12.91
CA GLU A 185 -1.54 -25.97 11.66
C GLU A 185 -1.43 -24.44 11.86
N LEU A 186 -1.81 -23.94 13.05
CA LEU A 186 -1.63 -22.53 13.39
C LEU A 186 -0.16 -22.14 13.58
N LEU A 187 0.69 -23.09 13.97
CA LEU A 187 2.13 -22.88 14.17
C LEU A 187 2.89 -22.91 12.84
N ASP A 188 2.47 -23.76 11.90
CA ASP A 188 3.12 -23.91 10.59
C ASP A 188 3.04 -22.64 9.74
N THR A 189 2.04 -21.79 9.95
CA THR A 189 1.89 -20.50 9.25
C THR A 189 2.84 -19.43 9.79
N ALA A 190 3.28 -19.52 11.04
CA ALA A 190 4.21 -18.59 11.68
C ALA A 190 5.68 -18.80 11.23
N GLU A 191 6.07 -20.04 10.89
CA GLU A 191 7.42 -20.37 10.42
C GLU A 191 7.66 -20.05 8.94
N LYS A 192 6.59 -19.84 8.15
CA LYS A 192 6.66 -19.58 6.71
C LYS A 192 6.64 -18.08 6.34
N LYS A 193 6.65 -17.21 7.29
CA LYS A 193 6.72 -15.75 7.12
C LYS A 193 7.99 -15.18 7.77
#